data_3fb2eff17066163f6f5c244a564eed4b
#
_entry.id   3fb2eff17066163f6f5c244a564eed4b
#
_cell.length_a   1.000
_cell.length_b   1.000
_cell.length_c   1.000
_cell.angle_alpha   90.00
_cell.angle_beta   90.00
_cell.angle_gamma   90.00
#
_symmetry.space_group_name_H-M   'P 1'
#
loop_
_entity.id
_entity.type
_entity.pdbx_description
1 polymer ?
#
loop_
_entity_poly.entity_id
_entity_poly.type
_entity_poly.pdbx_seq_one_letter_code
_entity_poly.pdbx_strand_id
1 'polypeptide(L)'
;MPADAKQYPIQWAEMRGGYYMNDGSYELRYGNYTLYIKGNVTITGAYPDGLVVYLLEGSTLDATAAETFNPNTVFYIAQNSTMKLNRISINCSLYNKGKITVAGASNSSGGYIYNDGSFEITGKTTFAMSGKATFVNLQSASLQDVTMTGSSKLINEEGTVKANSLDTRSSYIYNRCRMEILSSTYFQNGEGFAFEQDGGSSFETNTLKTNGNIPLRLGSKSVFHVKDNVEYQNGKVDVTGVGSDEKALFWVSGVCIKTPDESITYSGELEVALKGYTGDTNFSDGAQLVKVEQVRLGEPVGCGYDYTTNGGGTNSDATDIPQVYTYVFEDMTREAGDFDFNDVVLKVTVPDESGKATVTLFAAGAAKNLKVGFTDTSNGSNSQSDLFGEVHAAMNCDPGTLINTGSGPNGTSVEKEITITGTLKDNGDFYIYEADNANNITIHVASQVTPASTYPPYGLCIPGDWVFPRERNQITALYRYFANWAQNHTIYTRWYEEHMPEFKEKWDTANGEYPYADK
;
A
#
# COMPACT_ATOMS: atom_id res chain seq x y z
N MET A 1 -12.90 22.95 14.35
CA MET A 1 -14.08 23.73 13.93
C MET A 1 -13.64 25.18 13.79
N PRO A 2 -13.93 25.87 12.68
CA PRO A 2 -13.61 27.27 12.51
C PRO A 2 -14.31 28.14 13.57
N ALA A 3 -13.64 29.22 13.99
CA ALA A 3 -14.16 30.10 15.03
C ALA A 3 -15.42 30.89 14.60
N ASP A 4 -15.64 31.02 13.32
CA ASP A 4 -16.75 31.73 12.68
C ASP A 4 -17.93 30.83 12.27
N ALA A 5 -17.85 29.52 12.55
CA ALA A 5 -18.93 28.58 12.24
C ALA A 5 -20.16 28.86 13.10
N LYS A 6 -21.32 28.94 12.45
CA LYS A 6 -22.62 29.23 13.09
C LYS A 6 -23.36 27.94 13.42
N GLN A 7 -24.23 28.00 14.42
CA GLN A 7 -25.08 26.85 14.77
C GLN A 7 -26.20 26.64 13.74
N TYR A 8 -26.40 25.42 13.33
CA TYR A 8 -27.55 24.98 12.54
C TYR A 8 -28.78 24.78 13.48
N PRO A 9 -30.03 25.04 13.11
CA PRO A 9 -30.56 25.45 11.81
C PRO A 9 -30.40 26.95 11.52
N ILE A 10 -30.29 27.28 10.24
CA ILE A 10 -30.09 28.60 9.69
C ILE A 10 -31.37 29.19 9.10
N GLN A 11 -31.45 30.52 9.12
CA GLN A 11 -32.48 31.22 8.36
C GLN A 11 -32.10 31.23 6.86
N TRP A 12 -33.10 31.25 5.97
CA TRP A 12 -32.93 31.17 4.51
C TRP A 12 -31.92 32.17 3.91
N ALA A 13 -31.77 33.34 4.53
CA ALA A 13 -30.87 34.39 4.05
C ALA A 13 -29.37 34.10 4.32
N GLU A 14 -29.02 33.07 5.09
CA GLU A 14 -27.66 32.80 5.55
C GLU A 14 -27.05 31.49 5.04
N MET A 15 -27.57 30.92 3.96
CA MET A 15 -27.17 29.58 3.47
C MET A 15 -25.80 29.54 2.77
N ARG A 16 -24.87 30.36 3.15
CA ARG A 16 -23.46 30.33 2.70
C ARG A 16 -22.57 30.42 3.93
N GLY A 17 -21.61 29.49 4.05
CA GLY A 17 -20.63 29.49 5.14
C GLY A 17 -20.51 28.17 5.88
N GLY A 18 -19.89 28.20 7.05
CA GLY A 18 -19.70 27.04 7.91
C GLY A 18 -20.72 27.01 9.06
N TYR A 19 -21.30 25.85 9.31
CA TYR A 19 -22.28 25.64 10.36
C TYR A 19 -21.89 24.42 11.19
N TYR A 20 -22.20 24.42 12.47
CA TYR A 20 -22.02 23.27 13.32
C TYR A 20 -23.35 22.69 13.78
N MET A 21 -23.37 21.37 13.92
CA MET A 21 -24.44 20.60 14.53
C MET A 21 -23.89 19.90 15.76
N ASN A 22 -24.56 20.03 16.88
CA ASN A 22 -24.33 19.22 18.07
C ASN A 22 -25.45 18.19 18.19
N ASP A 23 -25.43 17.39 19.26
CA ASP A 23 -26.44 16.35 19.51
C ASP A 23 -27.88 16.78 19.14
N GLY A 24 -28.56 15.95 18.36
CA GLY A 24 -29.94 16.22 17.96
C GLY A 24 -30.33 15.74 16.58
N SER A 25 -31.56 16.05 16.18
CA SER A 25 -32.12 15.74 14.87
C SER A 25 -32.31 17.01 14.05
N TYR A 26 -31.90 16.95 12.79
CA TYR A 26 -31.92 18.09 11.89
C TYR A 26 -32.47 17.69 10.51
N GLU A 27 -33.27 18.56 9.93
CA GLU A 27 -33.69 18.48 8.54
C GLU A 27 -32.79 19.38 7.69
N LEU A 28 -32.11 18.80 6.70
CA LEU A 28 -31.26 19.59 5.79
C LEU A 28 -32.11 20.39 4.81
N ARG A 29 -31.66 21.60 4.52
CA ARG A 29 -32.30 22.51 3.56
C ARG A 29 -31.34 22.86 2.44
N TYR A 30 -31.89 23.30 1.33
CA TYR A 30 -31.11 23.68 0.14
C TYR A 30 -30.08 24.75 0.46
N GLY A 31 -28.88 24.60 -0.12
CA GLY A 31 -27.80 25.59 -0.01
C GLY A 31 -26.42 24.95 -0.18
N ASN A 32 -25.46 25.77 -0.54
CA ASN A 32 -24.06 25.38 -0.66
C ASN A 32 -23.31 25.82 0.60
N TYR A 33 -23.14 24.89 1.56
CA TYR A 33 -22.54 25.19 2.86
C TYR A 33 -21.72 24.02 3.40
N THR A 34 -20.95 24.29 4.45
CA THR A 34 -20.14 23.29 5.15
C THR A 34 -20.74 22.99 6.51
N LEU A 35 -20.88 21.73 6.85
CA LEU A 35 -21.33 21.24 8.16
C LEU A 35 -20.17 20.67 8.97
N TYR A 36 -20.11 21.05 10.23
CA TYR A 36 -19.22 20.47 11.24
C TYR A 36 -20.08 19.75 12.27
N ILE A 37 -20.00 18.43 12.32
CA ILE A 37 -20.85 17.58 13.17
C ILE A 37 -20.06 17.14 14.39
N LYS A 38 -20.60 17.43 15.59
CA LYS A 38 -20.05 17.05 16.89
C LYS A 38 -21.12 16.38 17.75
N GLY A 39 -20.78 15.24 18.36
CA GLY A 39 -21.74 14.46 19.15
C GLY A 39 -22.60 13.54 18.31
N ASN A 40 -23.83 13.27 18.73
CA ASN A 40 -24.75 12.35 18.06
C ASN A 40 -25.80 13.12 17.26
N VAL A 41 -25.67 13.11 15.95
CA VAL A 41 -26.54 13.85 15.04
C VAL A 41 -27.32 12.90 14.14
N THR A 42 -28.64 13.14 14.04
CA THR A 42 -29.50 12.48 13.06
C THR A 42 -29.89 13.48 11.99
N ILE A 43 -29.78 13.08 10.72
CA ILE A 43 -30.17 13.90 9.58
C ILE A 43 -31.34 13.24 8.83
N THR A 44 -32.34 14.07 8.52
CA THR A 44 -33.50 13.71 7.68
C THR A 44 -33.59 14.65 6.48
N GLY A 45 -34.40 14.28 5.49
CA GLY A 45 -34.61 15.07 4.28
C GLY A 45 -33.55 14.82 3.20
N ALA A 46 -33.50 15.69 2.22
CA ALA A 46 -32.59 15.57 1.07
C ALA A 46 -31.30 16.38 1.30
N TYR A 47 -30.16 15.80 0.93
CA TYR A 47 -28.89 16.54 0.97
C TYR A 47 -28.83 17.57 -0.17
N PRO A 48 -28.49 18.83 0.13
CA PRO A 48 -28.28 19.83 -0.90
C PRO A 48 -27.05 19.52 -1.76
N ASP A 49 -27.07 19.98 -3.01
CA ASP A 49 -25.93 19.89 -3.92
C ASP A 49 -24.74 20.73 -3.39
N GLY A 50 -23.53 20.18 -3.51
CA GLY A 50 -22.30 20.86 -3.08
C GLY A 50 -22.09 20.93 -1.56
N LEU A 51 -22.81 20.14 -0.78
CA LEU A 51 -22.63 20.06 0.68
C LEU A 51 -21.27 19.43 1.02
N VAL A 52 -20.57 20.04 1.97
CA VAL A 52 -19.35 19.48 2.57
C VAL A 52 -19.62 19.18 4.04
N VAL A 53 -19.36 17.95 4.46
CA VAL A 53 -19.61 17.49 5.83
C VAL A 53 -18.32 17.05 6.50
N TYR A 54 -17.98 17.62 7.64
CA TYR A 54 -16.92 17.16 8.52
C TYR A 54 -17.54 16.49 9.74
N LEU A 55 -17.43 15.18 9.83
CA LEU A 55 -17.78 14.42 11.03
C LEU A 55 -16.56 14.40 11.95
N LEU A 56 -16.64 15.16 13.05
CA LEU A 56 -15.52 15.37 13.96
C LEU A 56 -15.27 14.11 14.81
N GLU A 57 -14.07 14.00 15.34
CA GLU A 57 -13.65 12.85 16.15
C GLU A 57 -14.64 12.54 17.29
N GLY A 58 -14.90 11.25 17.51
CA GLY A 58 -15.83 10.75 18.53
C GLY A 58 -17.30 11.01 18.25
N SER A 59 -17.66 11.51 17.05
CA SER A 59 -19.03 11.88 16.71
C SER A 59 -19.74 10.78 15.92
N THR A 60 -21.07 10.81 15.97
CA THR A 60 -21.93 9.90 15.20
C THR A 60 -22.87 10.71 14.31
N LEU A 61 -22.91 10.37 13.04
CA LEU A 61 -23.91 10.86 12.09
C LEU A 61 -24.82 9.69 11.66
N ASP A 62 -26.10 9.78 12.00
CA ASP A 62 -27.12 8.88 11.50
C ASP A 62 -27.92 9.58 10.38
N ALA A 63 -27.68 9.15 9.16
CA ALA A 63 -28.33 9.66 7.95
C ALA A 63 -29.12 8.56 7.23
N THR A 64 -29.53 7.52 7.96
CA THR A 64 -30.30 6.41 7.40
C THR A 64 -31.71 6.81 6.94
N ALA A 65 -32.27 7.86 7.54
CA ALA A 65 -33.56 8.42 7.16
C ALA A 65 -33.47 9.49 6.06
N ALA A 66 -32.25 9.85 5.62
CA ALA A 66 -32.09 10.82 4.53
C ALA A 66 -32.41 10.17 3.17
N GLU A 67 -33.16 10.89 2.33
CA GLU A 67 -33.69 10.30 1.08
C GLU A 67 -32.62 10.06 0.01
N THR A 68 -31.71 11.00 -0.20
CA THR A 68 -30.64 10.89 -1.21
C THR A 68 -29.53 11.92 -0.96
N PHE A 69 -28.28 11.53 -1.22
CA PHE A 69 -27.21 12.51 -1.41
C PHE A 69 -27.31 13.07 -2.81
N ASN A 70 -27.36 14.38 -2.93
CA ASN A 70 -27.21 15.00 -4.23
C ASN A 70 -25.78 14.83 -4.76
N PRO A 71 -25.58 14.89 -6.09
CA PRO A 71 -24.25 14.90 -6.69
C PRO A 71 -23.34 15.92 -6.01
N ASN A 72 -22.04 15.62 -5.94
CA ASN A 72 -20.99 16.50 -5.40
C ASN A 72 -21.01 16.71 -3.86
N THR A 73 -21.75 15.92 -3.10
CA THR A 73 -21.61 15.92 -1.62
C THR A 73 -20.27 15.29 -1.23
N VAL A 74 -19.55 15.94 -0.32
CA VAL A 74 -18.24 15.47 0.18
C VAL A 74 -18.31 15.24 1.68
N PHE A 75 -17.87 14.07 2.13
CA PHE A 75 -17.80 13.72 3.55
C PHE A 75 -16.37 13.47 3.98
N TYR A 76 -15.97 14.10 5.08
CA TYR A 76 -14.73 13.83 5.79
C TYR A 76 -15.08 13.22 7.15
N ILE A 77 -14.74 11.96 7.35
CA ILE A 77 -15.06 11.20 8.56
C ILE A 77 -13.78 11.04 9.38
N ALA A 78 -13.72 11.66 10.53
CA ALA A 78 -12.56 11.60 11.40
C ALA A 78 -12.42 10.23 12.08
N GLN A 79 -11.24 9.98 12.64
CA GLN A 79 -10.97 8.79 13.45
C GLN A 79 -11.95 8.70 14.64
N ASN A 80 -12.26 7.48 15.08
CA ASN A 80 -13.19 7.20 16.19
C ASN A 80 -14.62 7.74 15.99
N SER A 81 -15.00 8.12 14.78
CA SER A 81 -16.36 8.57 14.47
C SER A 81 -17.11 7.52 13.65
N THR A 82 -18.45 7.62 13.68
CA THR A 82 -19.34 6.66 12.98
C THR A 82 -20.32 7.38 12.09
N MET A 83 -20.40 6.99 10.84
CA MET A 83 -21.40 7.46 9.88
C MET A 83 -22.29 6.30 9.43
N LYS A 84 -23.60 6.49 9.50
CA LYS A 84 -24.59 5.53 9.01
C LYS A 84 -25.36 6.14 7.86
N LEU A 85 -25.40 5.44 6.73
CA LEU A 85 -26.05 5.84 5.51
C LEU A 85 -27.13 4.82 5.11
N ASN A 86 -28.21 5.30 4.49
CA ASN A 86 -29.10 4.41 3.79
C ASN A 86 -28.46 3.90 2.48
N ARG A 87 -27.91 4.81 1.69
CA ARG A 87 -27.24 4.50 0.41
C ARG A 87 -26.20 5.54 0.03
N ILE A 88 -25.29 5.16 -0.84
CA ILE A 88 -24.37 6.08 -1.52
C ILE A 88 -24.96 6.37 -2.90
N SER A 89 -24.98 7.62 -3.28
CA SER A 89 -25.48 8.05 -4.58
C SER A 89 -24.37 8.61 -5.49
N ILE A 90 -24.76 8.95 -6.70
CA ILE A 90 -23.92 9.41 -7.80
C ILE A 90 -23.00 10.56 -7.38
N ASN A 91 -21.73 10.50 -7.73
CA ASN A 91 -20.70 11.54 -7.52
C ASN A 91 -20.46 11.96 -6.05
N CYS A 92 -20.88 11.16 -5.08
CA CYS A 92 -20.54 11.39 -3.68
C CYS A 92 -19.06 11.04 -3.43
N SER A 93 -18.36 11.89 -2.69
CA SER A 93 -16.98 11.61 -2.27
C SER A 93 -16.94 11.38 -0.76
N LEU A 94 -16.26 10.30 -0.34
CA LEU A 94 -16.12 9.89 1.06
C LEU A 94 -14.64 9.73 1.40
N TYR A 95 -14.18 10.45 2.41
CA TYR A 95 -12.84 10.32 2.99
C TYR A 95 -12.98 9.80 4.42
N ASN A 96 -12.81 8.49 4.59
CA ASN A 96 -13.11 7.80 5.84
C ASN A 96 -11.85 7.43 6.61
N LYS A 97 -11.75 7.90 7.85
CA LYS A 97 -10.80 7.41 8.87
C LYS A 97 -11.51 6.78 10.08
N GLY A 98 -12.83 6.77 10.09
CA GLY A 98 -13.67 6.19 11.13
C GLY A 98 -14.38 4.93 10.67
N LYS A 99 -15.66 4.83 10.98
CA LYS A 99 -16.53 3.74 10.56
C LYS A 99 -17.69 4.26 9.72
N ILE A 100 -17.89 3.67 8.54
CA ILE A 100 -19.06 3.89 7.69
C ILE A 100 -19.88 2.61 7.60
N THR A 101 -21.19 2.70 7.80
CA THR A 101 -22.13 1.62 7.50
C THR A 101 -23.19 2.08 6.50
N VAL A 102 -23.46 1.27 5.49
CA VAL A 102 -24.43 1.55 4.42
C VAL A 102 -25.46 0.43 4.38
N ALA A 103 -26.74 0.76 4.56
CA ALA A 103 -27.80 -0.23 4.72
C ALA A 103 -28.40 -0.71 3.39
N GLY A 104 -28.40 0.11 2.35
CA GLY A 104 -29.14 -0.15 1.11
C GLY A 104 -28.27 -0.18 -0.14
N ALA A 105 -28.91 -0.46 -1.28
CA ALA A 105 -28.29 -0.48 -2.59
C ALA A 105 -27.64 0.88 -2.91
N SER A 106 -26.41 0.81 -3.38
CA SER A 106 -25.61 2.00 -3.62
C SER A 106 -25.14 2.06 -5.06
N ASN A 107 -25.12 3.25 -5.64
CA ASN A 107 -24.63 3.49 -7.00
C ASN A 107 -23.66 4.65 -6.98
N SER A 108 -22.40 4.39 -7.29
CA SER A 108 -21.36 5.41 -7.45
C SER A 108 -21.00 5.55 -8.93
N SER A 109 -21.34 6.69 -9.51
CA SER A 109 -21.00 7.00 -10.91
C SER A 109 -20.13 8.25 -10.95
N GLY A 110 -18.81 8.08 -10.94
CA GLY A 110 -17.84 9.18 -10.89
C GLY A 110 -17.47 9.67 -9.49
N GLY A 111 -18.02 9.06 -8.41
CA GLY A 111 -17.66 9.36 -7.03
C GLY A 111 -16.28 8.80 -6.64
N TYR A 112 -15.72 9.34 -5.55
CA TYR A 112 -14.45 8.90 -4.99
C TYR A 112 -14.62 8.48 -3.54
N ILE A 113 -14.31 7.22 -3.23
CA ILE A 113 -14.35 6.69 -1.87
C ILE A 113 -12.93 6.32 -1.46
N TYR A 114 -12.42 6.99 -0.44
CA TYR A 114 -11.13 6.70 0.18
C TYR A 114 -11.38 6.18 1.60
N ASN A 115 -11.12 4.90 1.81
CA ASN A 115 -11.37 4.22 3.08
C ASN A 115 -10.06 3.90 3.81
N ASP A 116 -9.72 4.73 4.77
CA ASP A 116 -8.64 4.53 5.75
C ASP A 116 -9.25 4.25 7.14
N GLY A 117 -10.27 3.41 7.17
CA GLY A 117 -11.00 2.98 8.35
C GLY A 117 -11.83 1.74 8.08
N SER A 118 -13.04 1.67 8.61
CA SER A 118 -13.98 0.58 8.37
C SER A 118 -15.12 1.04 7.45
N PHE A 119 -15.33 0.32 6.37
CA PHE A 119 -16.43 0.54 5.44
C PHE A 119 -17.27 -0.74 5.30
N GLU A 120 -18.56 -0.68 5.58
CA GLU A 120 -19.43 -1.85 5.61
C GLU A 120 -20.77 -1.57 4.91
N ILE A 121 -21.12 -2.43 3.94
CA ILE A 121 -22.47 -2.51 3.39
C ILE A 121 -23.19 -3.66 4.08
N THR A 122 -24.22 -3.38 4.85
CA THR A 122 -24.86 -4.34 5.77
C THR A 122 -26.04 -5.12 5.14
N GLY A 123 -26.66 -4.60 4.10
CA GLY A 123 -27.79 -5.25 3.42
C GLY A 123 -27.36 -6.19 2.29
N LYS A 124 -28.19 -7.16 1.93
CA LYS A 124 -28.03 -7.93 0.68
C LYS A 124 -28.37 -7.04 -0.51
N THR A 125 -27.42 -6.25 -0.96
CA THR A 125 -27.63 -5.20 -1.94
C THR A 125 -26.48 -5.10 -2.92
N THR A 126 -26.72 -4.49 -4.06
CA THR A 126 -25.68 -4.24 -5.03
C THR A 126 -24.97 -2.90 -4.72
N PHE A 127 -23.65 -2.94 -4.74
CA PHE A 127 -22.81 -1.76 -4.83
C PHE A 127 -22.34 -1.59 -6.28
N ALA A 128 -23.03 -0.73 -7.01
CA ALA A 128 -22.73 -0.47 -8.41
C ALA A 128 -21.72 0.67 -8.53
N MET A 129 -20.63 0.42 -9.24
CA MET A 129 -19.61 1.41 -9.60
C MET A 129 -19.61 1.59 -11.11
N SER A 130 -19.70 2.83 -11.58
CA SER A 130 -19.73 3.12 -13.02
C SER A 130 -19.00 4.41 -13.38
N GLY A 131 -18.81 4.64 -14.66
CA GLY A 131 -18.12 5.84 -15.13
C GLY A 131 -16.67 5.89 -14.62
N LYS A 132 -16.32 6.93 -13.88
CA LYS A 132 -14.99 7.11 -13.26
C LYS A 132 -15.00 6.88 -11.74
N ALA A 133 -16.00 6.18 -11.22
CA ALA A 133 -16.06 5.88 -9.79
C ALA A 133 -14.80 5.16 -9.32
N THR A 134 -14.24 5.61 -8.21
CA THR A 134 -13.03 5.03 -7.64
C THR A 134 -13.27 4.71 -6.17
N PHE A 135 -12.99 3.46 -5.79
CA PHE A 135 -12.96 3.01 -4.40
C PHE A 135 -11.53 2.61 -4.05
N VAL A 136 -10.95 3.28 -3.08
CA VAL A 136 -9.62 2.98 -2.53
C VAL A 136 -9.78 2.48 -1.10
N ASN A 137 -9.26 1.29 -0.80
CA ASN A 137 -9.27 0.71 0.54
C ASN A 137 -7.86 0.58 1.10
N LEU A 138 -7.69 1.04 2.34
CA LEU A 138 -6.45 0.94 3.09
C LEU A 138 -6.57 0.06 4.33
N GLN A 139 -7.78 -0.15 4.86
CA GLN A 139 -7.95 -0.98 6.06
C GLN A 139 -8.98 -2.09 5.84
N SER A 140 -10.25 -1.85 6.13
CA SER A 140 -11.26 -2.88 6.00
C SER A 140 -12.48 -2.41 5.22
N ALA A 141 -12.85 -3.17 4.19
CA ALA A 141 -14.08 -2.96 3.47
C ALA A 141 -14.85 -4.28 3.36
N SER A 142 -16.13 -4.26 3.77
CA SER A 142 -17.07 -5.35 3.60
C SER A 142 -18.17 -4.91 2.64
N LEU A 143 -18.10 -5.43 1.43
CA LEU A 143 -19.01 -5.11 0.34
C LEU A 143 -19.95 -6.30 0.11
N GLN A 144 -21.12 -6.04 -0.47
CA GLN A 144 -22.02 -7.12 -0.87
C GLN A 144 -21.79 -7.50 -2.34
N ASP A 145 -22.80 -7.44 -3.18
CA ASP A 145 -22.65 -7.72 -4.61
C ASP A 145 -22.08 -6.48 -5.31
N VAL A 146 -20.85 -6.58 -5.77
CA VAL A 146 -20.16 -5.48 -6.44
C VAL A 146 -20.31 -5.62 -7.94
N THR A 147 -20.82 -4.59 -8.59
CA THR A 147 -20.84 -4.48 -10.06
C THR A 147 -20.02 -3.28 -10.51
N MET A 148 -19.13 -3.49 -11.47
CA MET A 148 -18.23 -2.46 -11.96
C MET A 148 -18.35 -2.32 -13.48
N THR A 149 -18.57 -1.09 -13.95
CA THR A 149 -18.67 -0.80 -15.38
C THR A 149 -17.99 0.51 -15.75
N GLY A 150 -17.65 0.65 -16.99
CA GLY A 150 -17.05 1.91 -17.51
C GLY A 150 -15.75 2.24 -16.87
N SER A 151 -14.82 2.68 -16.92
CA SER A 151 -13.51 3.04 -16.32
C SER A 151 -13.51 3.16 -14.78
N SER A 152 -14.41 2.45 -14.08
CA SER A 152 -14.43 2.44 -12.60
C SER A 152 -13.25 1.66 -12.04
N LYS A 153 -12.81 2.01 -10.83
CA LYS A 153 -11.61 1.44 -10.20
C LYS A 153 -11.91 0.94 -8.78
N LEU A 154 -11.52 -0.29 -8.50
CA LEU A 154 -11.46 -0.86 -7.17
C LEU A 154 -9.99 -1.10 -6.82
N ILE A 155 -9.49 -0.37 -5.86
CA ILE A 155 -8.08 -0.36 -5.47
C ILE A 155 -8.01 -0.77 -4.00
N ASN A 156 -7.44 -1.94 -3.74
CA ASN A 156 -7.14 -2.39 -2.39
C ASN A 156 -5.65 -2.17 -2.14
N GLU A 157 -5.32 -1.03 -1.59
CA GLU A 157 -3.93 -0.63 -1.34
C GLU A 157 -3.35 -1.37 -0.13
N GLU A 158 -4.18 -1.56 0.92
CA GLU A 158 -3.79 -2.22 2.15
C GLU A 158 -5.03 -2.84 2.81
N GLY A 159 -4.82 -3.70 3.79
CA GLY A 159 -5.92 -4.32 4.53
C GLY A 159 -6.74 -5.31 3.71
N THR A 160 -8.03 -5.39 3.98
CA THR A 160 -8.88 -6.42 3.40
C THR A 160 -10.13 -5.85 2.74
N VAL A 161 -10.38 -6.25 1.51
CA VAL A 161 -11.67 -6.09 0.84
C VAL A 161 -12.37 -7.45 0.81
N LYS A 162 -13.57 -7.52 1.40
CA LYS A 162 -14.46 -8.67 1.30
C LYS A 162 -15.69 -8.29 0.50
N ALA A 163 -16.10 -9.14 -0.45
CA ALA A 163 -17.35 -8.98 -1.16
C ALA A 163 -18.08 -10.34 -1.29
N ASN A 164 -19.39 -10.32 -1.44
CA ASN A 164 -20.14 -11.52 -1.75
C ASN A 164 -19.90 -11.97 -3.19
N SER A 165 -20.05 -11.05 -4.14
CA SER A 165 -19.75 -11.28 -5.55
C SER A 165 -19.09 -10.07 -6.20
N LEU A 166 -18.36 -10.29 -7.31
CA LEU A 166 -17.69 -9.26 -8.08
C LEU A 166 -17.96 -9.49 -9.57
N ASP A 167 -18.70 -8.60 -10.19
CA ASP A 167 -18.99 -8.59 -11.63
C ASP A 167 -18.40 -7.32 -12.25
N THR A 168 -17.49 -7.47 -13.21
CA THR A 168 -16.74 -6.33 -13.76
C THR A 168 -16.75 -6.30 -15.27
N ARG A 169 -16.88 -5.11 -15.82
CA ARG A 169 -16.76 -4.85 -17.26
C ARG A 169 -16.09 -3.50 -17.51
N SER A 170 -15.05 -3.49 -18.34
CA SER A 170 -14.32 -2.24 -18.66
C SER A 170 -13.82 -1.49 -17.44
N SER A 171 -13.33 -2.21 -16.43
CA SER A 171 -12.99 -1.68 -15.12
C SER A 171 -11.60 -2.11 -14.72
N TYR A 172 -11.01 -1.39 -13.78
CA TYR A 172 -9.68 -1.66 -13.26
C TYR A 172 -9.76 -2.15 -11.81
N ILE A 173 -9.11 -3.27 -11.54
CA ILE A 173 -8.94 -3.82 -10.19
C ILE A 173 -7.45 -3.87 -9.89
N TYR A 174 -7.06 -3.27 -8.78
CA TYR A 174 -5.72 -3.34 -8.27
C TYR A 174 -5.72 -3.84 -6.83
N ASN A 175 -5.05 -4.96 -6.60
CA ASN A 175 -5.01 -5.59 -5.28
C ASN A 175 -3.57 -5.72 -4.78
N ARG A 176 -3.24 -4.98 -3.73
CA ARG A 176 -1.94 -5.00 -3.07
C ARG A 176 -1.94 -5.75 -1.75
N CYS A 177 -3.13 -6.10 -1.24
CA CYS A 177 -3.21 -6.82 0.01
C CYS A 177 -4.17 -8.01 -0.10
N ARG A 178 -5.23 -8.05 0.64
CA ARG A 178 -6.15 -9.19 0.64
C ARG A 178 -7.50 -8.81 0.03
N MET A 179 -7.92 -9.57 -0.98
CA MET A 179 -9.26 -9.47 -1.54
C MET A 179 -9.94 -10.84 -1.51
N GLU A 180 -11.09 -10.93 -0.87
CA GLU A 180 -11.83 -12.16 -0.68
C GLU A 180 -13.27 -12.03 -1.23
N ILE A 181 -13.58 -12.79 -2.28
CA ILE A 181 -14.89 -12.83 -2.91
C ILE A 181 -15.57 -14.15 -2.52
N LEU A 182 -16.59 -14.08 -1.70
CA LEU A 182 -17.17 -15.24 -1.03
C LEU A 182 -17.94 -16.19 -1.96
N SER A 183 -18.51 -15.67 -3.04
CA SER A 183 -19.33 -16.45 -3.98
C SER A 183 -18.68 -16.51 -5.36
N SER A 184 -18.82 -15.50 -6.17
CA SER A 184 -18.41 -15.55 -7.56
C SER A 184 -17.73 -14.28 -8.05
N THR A 185 -16.74 -14.49 -8.91
CA THR A 185 -16.10 -13.41 -9.67
C THR A 185 -16.41 -13.59 -11.15
N TYR A 186 -16.88 -12.54 -11.82
CA TYR A 186 -17.09 -12.52 -13.25
C TYR A 186 -16.31 -11.36 -13.89
N PHE A 187 -15.27 -11.70 -14.63
CA PHE A 187 -14.47 -10.75 -15.40
C PHE A 187 -14.94 -10.70 -16.84
N GLN A 188 -15.42 -9.56 -17.26
CA GLN A 188 -15.89 -9.33 -18.63
C GLN A 188 -14.97 -8.33 -19.34
N ASN A 189 -14.58 -8.69 -20.55
CA ASN A 189 -13.80 -7.79 -21.39
C ASN A 189 -14.56 -6.50 -21.69
N GLY A 190 -13.84 -5.42 -21.69
CA GLY A 190 -14.26 -4.12 -22.15
C GLY A 190 -13.03 -3.23 -22.28
N GLU A 191 -13.16 -2.12 -22.96
CA GLU A 191 -12.06 -1.15 -23.06
C GLU A 191 -11.59 -0.73 -21.65
N GLY A 192 -10.29 -0.89 -21.38
CA GLY A 192 -9.68 -0.55 -20.10
C GLY A 192 -9.87 -1.56 -18.97
N PHE A 193 -10.37 -2.80 -19.23
CA PHE A 193 -10.32 -3.83 -18.21
C PHE A 193 -8.87 -4.21 -17.91
N ALA A 194 -8.51 -4.23 -16.64
CA ALA A 194 -7.28 -4.83 -16.15
C ALA A 194 -7.47 -5.34 -14.71
N PHE A 195 -6.82 -6.45 -14.41
CA PHE A 195 -6.65 -6.96 -13.05
C PHE A 195 -5.15 -7.05 -12.76
N GLU A 196 -4.72 -6.32 -11.76
CA GLU A 196 -3.34 -6.33 -11.30
C GLU A 196 -3.29 -6.67 -9.82
N GLN A 197 -2.40 -7.58 -9.48
CA GLN A 197 -2.16 -8.04 -8.13
C GLN A 197 -0.68 -7.87 -7.82
N ASP A 198 -0.39 -7.19 -6.72
CA ASP A 198 0.98 -6.89 -6.32
C ASP A 198 1.65 -8.07 -5.60
N GLY A 199 2.97 -8.00 -5.43
CA GLY A 199 3.73 -9.05 -4.77
C GLY A 199 3.27 -9.32 -3.33
N GLY A 200 3.21 -10.60 -2.96
CA GLY A 200 2.83 -11.03 -1.63
C GLY A 200 1.39 -10.73 -1.24
N SER A 201 0.52 -10.39 -2.19
CA SER A 201 -0.90 -10.16 -1.96
C SER A 201 -1.74 -11.41 -2.26
N SER A 202 -3.01 -11.41 -1.88
CA SER A 202 -3.92 -12.52 -2.13
C SER A 202 -5.25 -12.08 -2.69
N PHE A 203 -5.71 -12.82 -3.70
CA PHE A 203 -7.07 -12.75 -4.21
C PHE A 203 -7.69 -14.14 -4.13
N GLU A 204 -8.83 -14.24 -3.46
CA GLU A 204 -9.56 -15.49 -3.33
C GLU A 204 -10.99 -15.33 -3.82
N THR A 205 -11.48 -16.30 -4.57
CA THR A 205 -12.89 -16.37 -4.98
C THR A 205 -13.38 -17.83 -4.97
N ASN A 206 -14.68 -18.03 -4.75
CA ASN A 206 -15.20 -19.39 -4.83
C ASN A 206 -15.25 -19.87 -6.28
N THR A 207 -15.86 -19.12 -7.19
CA THR A 207 -15.86 -19.42 -8.62
C THR A 207 -15.35 -18.22 -9.44
N LEU A 208 -14.71 -18.52 -10.56
CA LEU A 208 -14.29 -17.51 -11.53
C LEU A 208 -14.94 -17.78 -12.89
N LYS A 209 -15.51 -16.75 -13.47
CA LYS A 209 -15.97 -16.74 -14.85
C LYS A 209 -15.29 -15.61 -15.61
N THR A 210 -14.91 -15.89 -16.86
CA THR A 210 -14.33 -14.87 -17.73
C THR A 210 -15.06 -14.83 -19.05
N ASN A 211 -15.13 -13.66 -19.68
CA ASN A 211 -15.72 -13.49 -21.00
C ASN A 211 -14.95 -12.41 -21.79
N GLY A 212 -14.33 -12.81 -22.88
CA GLY A 212 -13.54 -11.96 -23.75
C GLY A 212 -12.04 -11.97 -23.40
N ASN A 213 -11.31 -10.92 -23.77
CA ASN A 213 -9.88 -10.84 -23.54
C ASN A 213 -9.60 -10.33 -22.12
N ILE A 214 -9.08 -11.21 -21.27
CA ILE A 214 -8.89 -10.95 -19.83
C ILE A 214 -7.42 -11.06 -19.48
N PRO A 215 -6.70 -9.94 -19.28
CA PRO A 215 -5.37 -9.94 -18.72
C PRO A 215 -5.41 -9.98 -17.19
N LEU A 216 -4.71 -10.96 -16.61
CA LEU A 216 -4.47 -11.06 -15.16
C LEU A 216 -2.96 -10.95 -14.92
N ARG A 217 -2.52 -9.94 -14.19
CA ARG A 217 -1.11 -9.71 -13.86
C ARG A 217 -0.89 -9.97 -12.39
N LEU A 218 0.00 -10.90 -12.07
CA LEU A 218 0.23 -11.40 -10.72
C LEU A 218 1.68 -11.11 -10.31
N GLY A 219 1.87 -10.34 -9.26
CA GLY A 219 3.19 -10.01 -8.71
C GLY A 219 3.85 -11.19 -8.00
N SER A 220 5.15 -11.09 -7.74
CA SER A 220 5.93 -12.12 -7.05
C SER A 220 5.28 -12.56 -5.75
N LYS A 221 5.27 -13.87 -5.45
CA LYS A 221 4.64 -14.45 -4.25
C LYS A 221 3.15 -14.16 -4.06
N SER A 222 2.49 -13.54 -5.01
CA SER A 222 1.05 -13.35 -4.89
C SER A 222 0.30 -14.67 -5.13
N VAL A 223 -0.86 -14.79 -4.50
CA VAL A 223 -1.75 -15.96 -4.64
C VAL A 223 -3.08 -15.52 -5.24
N PHE A 224 -3.41 -16.05 -6.40
CA PHE A 224 -4.75 -15.98 -6.98
C PHE A 224 -5.41 -17.36 -6.87
N HIS A 225 -6.35 -17.51 -5.95
CA HIS A 225 -6.97 -18.79 -5.64
C HIS A 225 -8.45 -18.82 -6.01
N VAL A 226 -8.83 -19.75 -6.87
CA VAL A 226 -10.21 -20.11 -7.14
C VAL A 226 -10.52 -21.42 -6.41
N LYS A 227 -11.39 -21.34 -5.41
CA LYS A 227 -11.68 -22.46 -4.48
C LYS A 227 -12.51 -23.58 -5.11
N ASP A 228 -13.28 -23.25 -6.14
CA ASP A 228 -14.10 -24.19 -6.91
C ASP A 228 -13.75 -24.08 -8.42
N ASN A 229 -14.69 -23.86 -9.29
CA ASN A 229 -14.52 -23.97 -10.74
C ASN A 229 -14.17 -22.63 -11.40
N VAL A 230 -13.40 -22.72 -12.49
CA VAL A 230 -13.22 -21.64 -13.44
C VAL A 230 -13.95 -21.97 -14.73
N GLU A 231 -14.70 -21.01 -15.26
CA GLU A 231 -15.33 -21.08 -16.58
C GLU A 231 -14.77 -19.97 -17.49
N TYR A 232 -14.04 -20.38 -18.51
CA TYR A 232 -13.55 -19.47 -19.53
C TYR A 232 -14.53 -19.42 -20.70
N GLN A 233 -14.95 -18.21 -21.08
CA GLN A 233 -15.89 -17.97 -22.18
C GLN A 233 -15.35 -16.94 -23.15
N ASN A 234 -15.41 -17.22 -24.42
CA ASN A 234 -15.18 -16.30 -25.54
C ASN A 234 -13.93 -15.42 -25.41
N GLY A 235 -12.85 -15.77 -26.08
CA GLY A 235 -11.68 -14.89 -26.19
C GLY A 235 -10.41 -15.45 -25.57
N LYS A 236 -9.54 -14.55 -25.15
CA LYS A 236 -8.20 -14.88 -24.67
C LYS A 236 -8.05 -14.53 -23.19
N VAL A 237 -7.58 -15.46 -22.40
CA VAL A 237 -7.17 -15.20 -21.01
C VAL A 237 -5.66 -15.30 -20.91
N ASP A 238 -5.02 -14.21 -20.49
CA ASP A 238 -3.60 -14.15 -20.27
C ASP A 238 -3.33 -14.00 -18.76
N VAL A 239 -2.76 -15.02 -18.14
CA VAL A 239 -2.31 -14.96 -16.75
C VAL A 239 -0.79 -14.84 -16.75
N THR A 240 -0.28 -13.72 -16.28
CA THR A 240 1.15 -13.40 -16.34
C THR A 240 1.71 -13.17 -14.95
N GLY A 241 2.74 -13.92 -14.56
CA GLY A 241 3.58 -13.61 -13.41
C GLY A 241 4.56 -12.49 -13.78
N VAL A 242 4.44 -11.33 -13.10
CA VAL A 242 5.19 -10.11 -13.46
C VAL A 242 6.37 -9.82 -12.53
N GLY A 243 6.69 -10.72 -11.61
CA GLY A 243 7.86 -10.60 -10.72
C GLY A 243 9.16 -11.01 -11.40
N SER A 244 10.30 -10.71 -10.76
CA SER A 244 11.63 -11.09 -11.26
C SER A 244 12.25 -12.27 -10.52
N ASP A 245 11.95 -12.48 -9.25
CA ASP A 245 12.73 -13.34 -8.37
C ASP A 245 11.95 -14.53 -7.81
N GLU A 246 10.65 -14.39 -7.64
CA GLU A 246 9.80 -15.45 -7.13
C GLU A 246 8.48 -15.54 -7.89
N LYS A 247 7.97 -16.75 -8.01
CA LYS A 247 6.78 -17.01 -8.81
C LYS A 247 5.52 -16.59 -8.07
N ALA A 248 4.54 -16.09 -8.82
CA ALA A 248 3.17 -15.97 -8.37
C ALA A 248 2.48 -17.35 -8.45
N LEU A 249 1.42 -17.56 -7.71
CA LEU A 249 0.59 -18.77 -7.76
C LEU A 249 -0.80 -18.45 -8.32
N PHE A 250 -1.14 -19.08 -9.43
CA PHE A 250 -2.53 -19.17 -9.90
C PHE A 250 -3.05 -20.56 -9.61
N TRP A 251 -4.02 -20.67 -8.68
CA TRP A 251 -4.48 -21.95 -8.17
C TRP A 251 -6.00 -22.11 -8.35
N VAL A 252 -6.39 -23.21 -9.01
CA VAL A 252 -7.79 -23.63 -9.17
C VAL A 252 -7.97 -24.98 -8.50
N SER A 253 -8.75 -25.02 -7.41
CA SER A 253 -9.01 -26.26 -6.66
C SER A 253 -10.08 -27.14 -7.29
N GLY A 254 -10.97 -26.56 -8.09
CA GLY A 254 -11.99 -27.26 -8.85
C GLY A 254 -11.60 -27.49 -10.30
N VAL A 255 -12.58 -27.54 -11.19
CA VAL A 255 -12.40 -27.85 -12.60
C VAL A 255 -12.27 -26.58 -13.43
N CYS A 256 -11.34 -26.58 -14.40
CA CYS A 256 -11.25 -25.56 -15.44
C CYS A 256 -12.10 -25.98 -16.63
N ILE A 257 -13.15 -25.22 -16.91
CA ILE A 257 -14.04 -25.45 -18.05
C ILE A 257 -13.72 -24.41 -19.12
N LYS A 258 -13.47 -24.88 -20.33
CA LYS A 258 -13.14 -24.04 -21.48
C LYS A 258 -14.06 -24.41 -22.63
N THR A 259 -14.53 -23.42 -23.40
CA THR A 259 -15.17 -23.65 -24.68
C THR A 259 -14.16 -23.81 -25.81
N PRO A 260 -14.47 -24.43 -26.96
CA PRO A 260 -13.50 -24.77 -28.00
C PRO A 260 -12.73 -23.58 -28.60
N ASP A 261 -13.32 -22.40 -28.57
CA ASP A 261 -12.76 -21.20 -29.25
C ASP A 261 -11.87 -20.34 -28.35
N GLU A 262 -11.52 -20.82 -27.14
CA GLU A 262 -10.76 -20.04 -26.18
C GLU A 262 -9.29 -20.38 -26.14
N SER A 263 -8.48 -19.33 -26.02
CA SER A 263 -7.06 -19.42 -25.80
C SER A 263 -6.70 -18.99 -24.38
N ILE A 264 -6.02 -19.86 -23.65
CA ILE A 264 -5.50 -19.54 -22.31
C ILE A 264 -3.98 -19.61 -22.37
N THR A 265 -3.35 -18.51 -21.95
CA THR A 265 -1.90 -18.43 -21.88
C THR A 265 -1.47 -18.16 -20.44
N TYR A 266 -0.53 -18.96 -19.96
CA TYR A 266 0.19 -18.73 -18.71
C TYR A 266 1.63 -18.36 -19.02
N SER A 267 2.12 -17.25 -18.48
CA SER A 267 3.44 -16.73 -18.83
C SER A 267 4.16 -16.06 -17.66
N GLY A 268 5.47 -15.86 -17.81
CA GLY A 268 6.31 -15.18 -16.85
C GLY A 268 6.60 -16.01 -15.60
N GLU A 269 6.96 -15.36 -14.50
CA GLU A 269 7.27 -16.00 -13.23
C GLU A 269 6.00 -16.46 -12.52
N LEU A 270 5.45 -17.59 -12.99
CA LEU A 270 4.14 -18.11 -12.59
C LEU A 270 4.16 -19.60 -12.31
N GLU A 271 3.63 -20.02 -11.19
CA GLU A 271 3.22 -21.39 -10.91
C GLU A 271 1.70 -21.52 -11.09
N VAL A 272 1.29 -22.57 -11.79
CA VAL A 272 -0.11 -22.79 -12.12
C VAL A 272 -0.53 -24.14 -11.57
N ALA A 273 -1.48 -24.16 -10.64
CA ALA A 273 -2.03 -25.37 -10.06
C ALA A 273 -3.47 -25.57 -10.53
N LEU A 274 -3.71 -26.54 -11.40
CA LEU A 274 -5.02 -26.82 -11.99
C LEU A 274 -5.43 -28.27 -11.73
N LYS A 275 -6.61 -28.45 -11.15
CA LYS A 275 -7.21 -29.77 -11.00
C LYS A 275 -8.18 -30.03 -12.17
N GLY A 276 -7.99 -31.16 -12.86
CA GLY A 276 -8.92 -31.59 -13.91
C GLY A 276 -8.94 -30.67 -15.13
N TYR A 277 -7.76 -30.31 -15.60
CA TYR A 277 -7.62 -29.50 -16.81
C TYR A 277 -8.10 -30.25 -18.07
N THR A 278 -8.94 -29.60 -18.88
CA THR A 278 -9.41 -30.10 -20.17
C THR A 278 -9.15 -29.07 -21.27
N GLY A 279 -8.17 -29.31 -22.12
CA GLY A 279 -7.91 -28.50 -23.31
C GLY A 279 -6.48 -28.01 -23.49
N ASP A 280 -6.20 -27.37 -24.62
CA ASP A 280 -4.89 -26.86 -24.97
C ASP A 280 -4.57 -25.60 -24.16
N THR A 281 -3.49 -25.67 -23.38
CA THR A 281 -2.97 -24.51 -22.62
C THR A 281 -1.57 -24.20 -23.09
N ASN A 282 -1.31 -22.92 -23.28
CA ASN A 282 0.01 -22.44 -23.63
C ASN A 282 0.74 -21.99 -22.38
N PHE A 283 1.91 -22.59 -22.12
CA PHE A 283 2.86 -22.14 -21.11
C PHE A 283 4.06 -21.51 -21.82
N SER A 284 4.46 -20.33 -21.38
CA SER A 284 5.61 -19.61 -21.95
C SER A 284 6.38 -18.84 -20.86
N ASP A 285 7.60 -18.42 -21.21
CA ASP A 285 8.40 -17.45 -20.46
C ASP A 285 8.60 -17.79 -18.97
N GLY A 286 8.80 -19.06 -18.62
CA GLY A 286 9.08 -19.46 -17.24
C GLY A 286 7.87 -19.97 -16.45
N ALA A 287 6.65 -19.82 -16.96
CA ALA A 287 5.46 -20.38 -16.31
C ALA A 287 5.49 -21.91 -16.28
N GLN A 288 5.07 -22.50 -15.17
CA GLN A 288 5.12 -23.95 -14.98
C GLN A 288 3.87 -24.50 -14.29
N LEU A 289 3.46 -25.68 -14.74
CA LEU A 289 2.39 -26.43 -14.10
C LEU A 289 2.92 -27.14 -12.86
N VAL A 290 2.21 -26.96 -11.73
CA VAL A 290 2.46 -27.66 -10.47
C VAL A 290 1.26 -28.51 -10.08
N LYS A 291 1.49 -29.56 -9.29
CA LYS A 291 0.40 -30.44 -8.86
C LYS A 291 -0.43 -29.78 -7.76
N VAL A 292 -1.72 -29.75 -7.91
CA VAL A 292 -2.67 -29.18 -6.91
C VAL A 292 -2.47 -29.81 -5.52
N GLU A 293 -2.18 -31.13 -5.48
CA GLU A 293 -1.97 -31.85 -4.23
C GLU A 293 -0.69 -31.42 -3.49
N GLN A 294 0.21 -30.74 -4.18
CA GLN A 294 1.46 -30.23 -3.64
C GLN A 294 1.35 -28.78 -3.11
N VAL A 295 0.28 -28.08 -3.49
CA VAL A 295 0.04 -26.71 -3.01
C VAL A 295 -0.36 -26.76 -1.54
N ARG A 296 0.37 -26.01 -0.73
CA ARG A 296 0.04 -25.75 0.68
C ARG A 296 0.08 -24.26 0.90
N LEU A 297 -0.99 -23.72 1.45
CA LEU A 297 -1.00 -22.36 2.01
C LEU A 297 -0.69 -22.46 3.49
N GLY A 298 0.23 -21.63 3.96
CA GLY A 298 0.43 -21.38 5.38
C GLY A 298 -0.69 -20.52 5.97
N GLU A 299 -0.53 -20.15 7.22
CA GLU A 299 -1.39 -19.12 7.81
C GLU A 299 -1.20 -17.79 7.08
N PRO A 300 -2.25 -16.96 7.01
CA PRO A 300 -2.13 -15.65 6.39
C PRO A 300 -1.09 -14.79 7.09
N VAL A 301 -0.12 -14.31 6.36
CA VAL A 301 0.92 -13.39 6.85
C VAL A 301 0.75 -12.05 6.15
N GLY A 302 0.36 -11.03 6.92
CA GLY A 302 0.11 -9.70 6.35
C GLY A 302 -0.97 -9.75 5.26
N CYS A 303 -0.59 -9.38 4.05
CA CYS A 303 -1.48 -9.29 2.90
C CYS A 303 -1.67 -10.59 2.10
N GLY A 304 -0.84 -11.59 2.35
CA GLY A 304 -0.80 -12.80 1.54
C GLY A 304 -0.73 -14.08 2.36
N TYR A 305 -0.23 -15.09 1.70
CA TYR A 305 0.03 -16.40 2.27
C TYR A 305 1.45 -16.83 1.93
N ASP A 306 2.13 -17.44 2.88
CA ASP A 306 3.24 -18.29 2.52
C ASP A 306 2.69 -19.54 1.84
N TYR A 307 3.23 -19.92 0.69
CA TYR A 307 2.81 -21.12 0.01
C TYR A 307 3.98 -21.96 -0.46
N THR A 308 3.76 -23.25 -0.59
CA THR A 308 4.69 -24.19 -1.20
C THR A 308 3.99 -25.04 -2.24
N THR A 309 4.69 -25.37 -3.31
CA THR A 309 4.20 -26.20 -4.42
C THR A 309 4.93 -27.53 -4.53
N ASN A 310 5.93 -27.75 -3.69
CA ASN A 310 6.69 -29.00 -3.60
C ASN A 310 6.20 -29.84 -2.41
N GLY A 311 5.45 -30.90 -2.67
CA GLY A 311 4.89 -31.78 -1.63
C GLY A 311 5.96 -32.45 -0.78
N GLY A 312 6.15 -31.96 0.42
CA GLY A 312 6.93 -32.63 1.45
C GLY A 312 8.29 -32.01 1.74
N GLY A 313 8.26 -30.90 2.33
CA GLY A 313 9.33 -30.26 3.06
C GLY A 313 8.74 -29.06 3.73
N THR A 314 8.56 -29.14 5.01
CA THR A 314 8.36 -27.96 5.84
C THR A 314 9.64 -27.13 5.74
N ASN A 315 9.80 -26.37 4.64
CA ASN A 315 10.64 -25.22 4.68
C ASN A 315 9.78 -24.08 5.19
N SER A 316 9.52 -24.12 6.48
CA SER A 316 9.11 -22.98 7.29
C SER A 316 10.23 -21.95 7.41
N ASP A 317 11.22 -21.95 6.53
CA ASP A 317 12.42 -21.11 6.59
C ASP A 317 12.91 -20.60 5.24
N ALA A 318 12.00 -20.42 4.26
CA ALA A 318 12.23 -19.40 3.25
C ALA A 318 11.36 -18.20 3.58
N THR A 319 11.51 -17.64 4.77
CA THR A 319 11.36 -16.21 4.93
C THR A 319 12.24 -15.58 3.86
N ASP A 320 11.72 -14.63 3.09
CA ASP A 320 12.56 -13.66 2.40
C ASP A 320 13.37 -12.94 3.46
N ILE A 321 14.44 -13.58 3.87
CA ILE A 321 15.50 -12.86 4.56
C ILE A 321 16.13 -12.08 3.43
N PRO A 322 15.91 -10.76 3.36
CA PRO A 322 16.54 -9.96 2.32
C PRO A 322 18.04 -10.25 2.42
N GLN A 323 18.68 -10.53 1.29
CA GLN A 323 20.11 -10.85 1.28
C GLN A 323 20.96 -9.65 1.69
N VAL A 324 20.34 -8.46 1.71
CA VAL A 324 20.92 -7.20 2.10
C VAL A 324 19.87 -6.34 2.82
N TYR A 325 20.29 -5.51 3.75
CA TYR A 325 19.51 -4.41 4.32
C TYR A 325 20.16 -3.08 3.94
N THR A 326 19.34 -2.09 3.60
CA THR A 326 19.80 -0.72 3.37
C THR A 326 19.50 0.12 4.62
N TYR A 327 20.52 0.68 5.23
CA TYR A 327 20.41 1.61 6.33
C TYR A 327 20.69 3.02 5.80
N VAL A 328 19.79 3.94 6.11
CA VAL A 328 19.86 5.32 5.62
C VAL A 328 19.60 6.31 6.73
N PHE A 329 20.25 7.45 6.67
CA PHE A 329 20.23 8.44 7.73
C PHE A 329 20.10 9.85 7.17
N GLU A 330 19.43 10.70 7.96
CA GLU A 330 19.48 12.16 7.92
C GLU A 330 20.38 12.68 9.03
N ASP A 331 21.14 13.73 8.78
CA ASP A 331 22.10 14.29 9.75
C ASP A 331 21.49 15.31 10.72
N MET A 332 20.19 15.57 10.64
CA MET A 332 19.49 16.61 11.41
C MET A 332 18.29 16.05 12.19
N THR A 333 18.16 16.47 13.45
CA THR A 333 17.10 15.98 14.36
C THR A 333 16.08 17.03 14.79
N ARG A 334 16.23 18.29 14.44
CA ARG A 334 15.38 19.39 14.96
C ARG A 334 14.98 20.44 13.95
N GLU A 335 15.64 20.54 12.84
CA GLU A 335 15.30 21.44 11.76
C GLU A 335 14.91 20.62 10.53
N ALA A 336 14.11 21.19 9.66
CA ALA A 336 13.73 20.51 8.44
C ALA A 336 14.98 20.32 7.57
N GLY A 337 15.54 19.12 7.58
CA GLY A 337 16.44 18.64 6.56
C GLY A 337 15.68 18.54 5.22
N ASP A 338 16.36 18.16 4.18
CA ASP A 338 15.72 17.92 2.88
C ASP A 338 15.03 16.56 2.80
N PHE A 339 15.20 15.72 3.83
CA PHE A 339 14.54 14.41 3.96
C PHE A 339 14.73 13.51 2.75
N ASP A 340 15.93 13.46 2.22
CA ASP A 340 16.29 12.58 1.12
C ASP A 340 17.00 11.28 1.56
N PHE A 341 17.35 11.20 2.86
CA PHE A 341 17.92 10.00 3.48
C PHE A 341 19.19 9.48 2.80
N ASN A 342 20.01 10.35 2.31
CA ASN A 342 21.26 10.01 1.64
C ASN A 342 22.52 10.57 2.34
N ASP A 343 22.37 11.22 3.50
CA ASP A 343 23.47 11.75 4.30
C ASP A 343 24.49 10.68 4.70
N VAL A 344 24.01 9.49 5.05
CA VAL A 344 24.80 8.26 5.13
C VAL A 344 23.95 7.08 4.67
N VAL A 345 24.46 6.31 3.72
CA VAL A 345 23.83 5.09 3.23
C VAL A 345 24.75 3.90 3.44
N LEU A 346 24.25 2.89 4.14
CA LEU A 346 24.94 1.62 4.33
C LEU A 346 24.15 0.49 3.66
N LYS A 347 24.86 -0.44 3.03
CA LYS A 347 24.32 -1.73 2.59
C LYS A 347 24.93 -2.82 3.44
N VAL A 348 24.12 -3.63 4.09
CA VAL A 348 24.55 -4.64 5.05
C VAL A 348 24.05 -5.99 4.63
N THR A 349 24.95 -6.93 4.33
CA THR A 349 24.59 -8.31 3.96
C THR A 349 23.96 -9.02 5.17
N VAL A 350 23.06 -9.96 4.91
CA VAL A 350 22.57 -10.85 5.97
C VAL A 350 23.74 -11.61 6.58
N PRO A 351 23.79 -11.76 7.91
CA PRO A 351 24.84 -12.52 8.58
C PRO A 351 24.88 -13.97 8.07
N ASP A 352 26.09 -14.45 7.84
CA ASP A 352 26.31 -15.87 7.55
C ASP A 352 26.10 -16.76 8.80
N GLU A 353 26.28 -18.07 8.65
CA GLU A 353 26.13 -19.05 9.74
C GLU A 353 27.06 -18.78 10.94
N SER A 354 28.14 -18.02 10.74
CA SER A 354 29.06 -17.61 11.81
C SER A 354 28.67 -16.25 12.44
N GLY A 355 27.61 -15.63 12.02
CA GLY A 355 27.16 -14.32 12.46
C GLY A 355 27.90 -13.14 11.83
N LYS A 356 28.67 -13.36 10.75
CA LYS A 356 29.42 -12.32 10.06
C LYS A 356 28.58 -11.66 8.97
N ALA A 357 28.63 -10.33 8.93
CA ALA A 357 27.99 -9.52 7.90
C ALA A 357 28.96 -8.49 7.34
N THR A 358 28.86 -8.20 6.06
CA THR A 358 29.60 -7.10 5.42
C THR A 358 28.76 -5.83 5.45
N VAL A 359 29.36 -4.76 5.97
CA VAL A 359 28.80 -3.40 5.96
C VAL A 359 29.53 -2.60 4.89
N THR A 360 28.81 -2.17 3.89
CA THR A 360 29.33 -1.31 2.81
C THR A 360 28.86 0.11 3.05
N LEU A 361 29.78 1.04 3.27
CA LEU A 361 29.50 2.48 3.20
C LEU A 361 29.33 2.85 1.73
N PHE A 362 28.11 3.15 1.33
CA PHE A 362 27.74 3.32 -0.07
C PHE A 362 27.63 4.77 -0.50
N ALA A 363 27.05 5.64 0.33
CA ALA A 363 26.93 7.08 0.06
C ALA A 363 27.18 7.91 1.30
N ALA A 364 27.64 9.15 1.09
CA ALA A 364 27.85 10.17 2.10
C ALA A 364 27.45 11.54 1.52
N GLY A 365 26.21 11.98 1.84
CA GLY A 365 25.61 13.23 1.34
C GLY A 365 25.65 14.39 2.32
N ALA A 366 26.00 14.14 3.59
CA ALA A 366 26.03 15.17 4.60
C ALA A 366 27.10 16.23 4.36
N ALA A 367 26.78 17.48 4.69
CA ALA A 367 27.82 18.51 4.82
C ALA A 367 28.63 18.39 6.11
N LYS A 368 28.17 17.62 7.09
CA LYS A 368 28.80 17.41 8.39
C LYS A 368 29.81 16.27 8.36
N ASN A 369 30.80 16.35 9.25
CA ASN A 369 31.75 15.29 9.49
C ASN A 369 31.07 14.18 10.32
N LEU A 370 30.64 13.12 9.68
CA LEU A 370 29.92 12.03 10.32
C LEU A 370 30.76 10.77 10.47
N LYS A 371 30.46 10.01 11.51
CA LYS A 371 30.98 8.66 11.75
C LYS A 371 29.81 7.68 11.92
N VAL A 372 30.11 6.41 11.67
CA VAL A 372 29.14 5.31 11.81
C VAL A 372 29.57 4.39 12.94
N GLY A 373 28.65 4.11 13.85
CA GLY A 373 28.79 3.08 14.86
C GLY A 373 27.79 1.93 14.65
N PHE A 374 28.07 0.82 15.31
CA PHE A 374 27.23 -0.36 15.33
C PHE A 374 27.15 -0.91 16.76
N THR A 375 25.94 -1.27 17.18
CA THR A 375 25.70 -1.97 18.43
C THR A 375 24.93 -3.28 18.16
N ASP A 376 25.52 -4.38 18.57
CA ASP A 376 24.78 -5.65 18.71
C ASP A 376 24.00 -5.60 20.03
N THR A 377 22.69 -5.39 19.96
CA THR A 377 21.84 -5.25 21.15
C THR A 377 21.65 -6.58 21.92
N SER A 378 21.97 -7.70 21.27
CA SER A 378 21.94 -9.03 21.91
C SER A 378 23.27 -9.41 22.57
N ASN A 379 24.37 -8.87 22.07
CA ASN A 379 25.72 -9.11 22.59
C ASN A 379 26.61 -7.87 22.42
N GLY A 380 26.67 -7.02 23.42
CA GLY A 380 27.43 -5.77 23.38
C GLY A 380 28.94 -5.94 23.10
N SER A 381 29.51 -7.15 23.24
CA SER A 381 30.91 -7.42 22.91
C SER A 381 31.21 -7.33 21.41
N ASN A 382 30.18 -7.46 20.56
CA ASN A 382 30.31 -7.34 19.12
C ASN A 382 30.19 -5.87 18.64
N SER A 383 29.90 -4.94 19.53
CA SER A 383 29.66 -3.55 19.18
C SER A 383 30.95 -2.81 18.80
N GLN A 384 30.87 -1.94 17.81
CA GLN A 384 31.97 -1.12 17.30
C GLN A 384 31.52 0.33 17.24
N SER A 385 32.18 1.21 18.02
CA SER A 385 31.79 2.62 18.12
C SER A 385 32.19 3.44 16.90
N ASP A 386 33.12 2.96 16.07
CA ASP A 386 33.59 3.64 14.86
C ASP A 386 33.98 2.58 13.82
N LEU A 387 33.16 2.45 12.78
CA LEU A 387 33.37 1.44 11.73
C LEU A 387 34.35 1.91 10.63
N PHE A 388 34.26 3.17 10.24
CA PHE A 388 34.93 3.65 9.03
C PHE A 388 35.86 4.83 9.27
N GLY A 389 35.79 5.47 10.41
CA GLY A 389 36.30 6.84 10.62
C GLY A 389 35.29 7.88 10.11
N GLU A 390 35.73 9.02 9.70
CA GLU A 390 34.88 10.02 9.05
C GLU A 390 34.49 9.54 7.66
N VAL A 391 33.19 9.62 7.34
CA VAL A 391 32.61 8.93 6.17
C VAL A 391 33.17 9.42 4.83
N HIS A 392 33.41 10.73 4.65
CA HIS A 392 33.98 11.27 3.42
C HIS A 392 35.45 10.86 3.27
N ALA A 393 36.23 10.98 4.34
CA ALA A 393 37.63 10.55 4.34
C ALA A 393 37.75 9.02 4.07
N ALA A 394 36.86 8.21 4.61
CA ALA A 394 36.79 6.78 4.32
C ALA A 394 36.60 6.51 2.83
N MET A 395 35.75 7.28 2.16
CA MET A 395 35.47 7.18 0.72
C MET A 395 36.50 7.95 -0.14
N ASN A 396 37.58 8.41 0.45
CA ASN A 396 38.66 9.15 -0.20
C ASN A 396 38.21 10.45 -0.87
N CYS A 397 37.33 11.20 -0.20
CA CYS A 397 36.79 12.49 -0.64
C CYS A 397 36.96 13.54 0.47
N ASP A 398 36.87 14.82 0.08
CA ASP A 398 36.89 15.93 1.03
C ASP A 398 35.58 16.02 1.83
N PRO A 399 35.61 16.48 3.09
CA PRO A 399 34.42 16.74 3.87
C PRO A 399 33.40 17.62 3.14
N GLY A 400 32.11 17.29 3.26
CA GLY A 400 31.02 18.01 2.61
C GLY A 400 30.85 17.70 1.11
N THR A 401 31.54 16.68 0.60
CA THR A 401 31.33 16.20 -0.77
C THR A 401 30.08 15.31 -0.81
N LEU A 402 29.17 15.56 -1.75
CA LEU A 402 27.94 14.76 -1.93
C LEU A 402 28.26 13.47 -2.71
N ILE A 403 28.74 12.43 -1.99
CA ILE A 403 29.26 11.21 -2.63
C ILE A 403 28.14 10.21 -2.89
N ASN A 404 28.02 9.75 -4.13
CA ASN A 404 27.03 8.74 -4.57
C ASN A 404 25.56 9.14 -4.32
N THR A 405 25.28 10.44 -4.20
CA THR A 405 23.92 10.96 -3.98
C THR A 405 23.21 11.34 -5.29
N GLY A 406 23.86 11.10 -6.42
CA GLY A 406 23.36 11.50 -7.75
C GLY A 406 23.54 12.97 -8.10
N SER A 407 24.08 13.80 -7.20
CA SER A 407 24.35 15.24 -7.42
C SER A 407 25.81 15.60 -7.30
N GLY A 408 26.64 14.68 -6.84
CA GLY A 408 28.09 14.84 -6.65
C GLY A 408 28.90 13.77 -7.39
N PRO A 409 30.18 13.64 -7.09
CA PRO A 409 31.03 12.64 -7.69
C PRO A 409 30.66 11.23 -7.22
N ASN A 410 30.89 10.23 -8.07
CA ASN A 410 30.87 8.85 -7.67
C ASN A 410 32.14 8.53 -6.88
N GLY A 411 31.98 8.13 -5.65
CA GLY A 411 33.07 7.68 -4.76
C GLY A 411 33.16 6.15 -4.75
N THR A 412 34.30 5.68 -4.24
CA THR A 412 34.49 4.23 -4.03
C THR A 412 33.87 3.82 -2.71
N SER A 413 32.93 2.89 -2.72
CA SER A 413 32.36 2.31 -1.50
C SER A 413 33.43 1.58 -0.68
N VAL A 414 33.25 1.57 0.64
CA VAL A 414 34.17 0.97 1.59
C VAL A 414 33.47 -0.11 2.40
N GLU A 415 34.11 -1.26 2.55
CA GLU A 415 33.56 -2.40 3.25
C GLU A 415 34.23 -2.65 4.59
N LYS A 416 33.45 -3.07 5.57
CA LYS A 416 33.87 -3.57 6.87
C LYS A 416 33.07 -4.80 7.25
N GLU A 417 33.70 -5.68 8.02
CA GLU A 417 33.03 -6.86 8.58
C GLU A 417 32.57 -6.55 10.02
N ILE A 418 31.36 -6.93 10.35
CA ILE A 418 30.84 -6.97 11.70
C ILE A 418 30.49 -8.40 12.11
N THR A 419 30.32 -8.62 13.39
CA THR A 419 29.72 -9.85 13.92
C THR A 419 28.47 -9.50 14.70
N ILE A 420 27.40 -10.24 14.51
CA ILE A 420 26.11 -10.04 15.20
C ILE A 420 25.59 -11.39 15.69
N THR A 421 25.02 -11.38 16.89
CA THR A 421 24.31 -12.52 17.46
C THR A 421 22.81 -12.27 17.30
N GLY A 422 22.16 -12.97 16.41
CA GLY A 422 20.75 -12.74 16.09
C GLY A 422 20.54 -12.09 14.70
N THR A 423 19.45 -11.37 14.52
CA THR A 423 19.10 -10.77 13.22
C THR A 423 19.49 -9.29 13.15
N LEU A 424 19.83 -8.81 11.96
CA LEU A 424 20.09 -7.39 11.74
C LEU A 424 18.87 -6.53 12.11
N LYS A 425 17.67 -6.99 11.74
CA LYS A 425 16.42 -6.28 11.99
C LYS A 425 16.14 -6.06 13.48
N ASP A 426 16.36 -7.08 14.31
CA ASP A 426 15.97 -7.03 15.71
C ASP A 426 17.14 -6.68 16.65
N ASN A 427 18.37 -6.93 16.22
CA ASN A 427 19.55 -6.82 17.07
C ASN A 427 20.64 -5.87 16.54
N GLY A 428 20.58 -5.47 15.28
CA GLY A 428 21.57 -4.61 14.65
C GLY A 428 21.19 -3.13 14.74
N ASP A 429 21.74 -2.39 15.70
CA ASP A 429 21.56 -0.94 15.81
C ASP A 429 22.73 -0.21 15.17
N PHE A 430 22.55 0.23 13.94
CA PHE A 430 23.47 1.18 13.30
C PHE A 430 23.09 2.59 13.70
N TYR A 431 24.08 3.45 13.88
CA TYR A 431 23.89 4.85 14.22
C TYR A 431 24.97 5.73 13.61
N ILE A 432 24.61 6.99 13.39
CA ILE A 432 25.55 8.03 12.98
C ILE A 432 25.74 9.06 14.09
N TYR A 433 26.91 9.69 14.13
CA TYR A 433 27.22 10.77 15.07
C TYR A 433 28.24 11.74 14.48
N GLU A 434 28.24 12.99 14.97
CA GLU A 434 29.21 13.99 14.53
C GLU A 434 30.62 13.67 15.07
N ALA A 435 31.62 13.67 14.17
CA ALA A 435 32.98 13.34 14.51
C ALA A 435 33.63 14.37 15.49
N ASP A 436 33.23 15.61 15.38
CA ASP A 436 33.78 16.73 16.14
C ASP A 436 33.00 17.09 17.42
N ASN A 437 31.93 16.35 17.67
CA ASN A 437 31.16 16.34 18.92
C ASN A 437 30.63 17.69 19.46
N ALA A 438 30.55 18.73 18.65
CA ALA A 438 30.11 20.05 19.10
C ALA A 438 28.63 20.09 19.54
N ASN A 439 27.79 19.18 19.03
CA ASN A 439 26.34 19.13 19.28
C ASN A 439 25.81 17.78 19.76
N ASN A 440 26.62 16.76 19.91
CA ASN A 440 26.30 15.43 20.45
C ASN A 440 25.07 14.77 19.79
N ILE A 441 24.90 14.95 18.49
CA ILE A 441 23.80 14.34 17.74
C ILE A 441 24.20 12.91 17.43
N THR A 442 23.45 11.97 18.00
CA THR A 442 23.54 10.55 17.67
C THR A 442 22.18 10.10 17.16
N ILE A 443 22.14 9.54 15.97
CA ILE A 443 20.91 9.06 15.33
C ILE A 443 21.00 7.55 15.22
N HIS A 444 20.17 6.86 16.00
CA HIS A 444 20.08 5.42 16.06
C HIS A 444 18.89 4.91 15.24
N VAL A 445 19.08 3.85 14.49
CA VAL A 445 17.98 3.17 13.80
C VAL A 445 17.06 2.48 14.79
N ALA A 446 17.58 1.80 15.81
CA ALA A 446 16.78 1.10 16.82
C ALA A 446 15.79 2.01 17.55
N SER A 447 16.18 3.27 17.81
CA SER A 447 15.29 4.24 18.47
C SER A 447 14.13 4.72 17.57
N GLN A 448 14.22 4.48 16.27
CA GLN A 448 13.22 4.90 15.30
C GLN A 448 12.13 3.83 15.07
N VAL A 449 12.37 2.59 15.51
CA VAL A 449 11.40 1.49 15.36
C VAL A 449 10.27 1.58 16.40
N THR A 450 10.47 2.31 17.48
CA THR A 450 9.45 2.48 18.52
C THR A 450 8.61 3.72 18.21
N PRO A 451 7.29 3.57 17.92
CA PRO A 451 6.46 4.70 17.57
C PRO A 451 6.22 5.53 18.82
N ALA A 452 6.90 6.61 19.02
CA ALA A 452 6.34 7.53 20.00
C ALA A 452 7.06 8.86 20.18
N SER A 453 8.26 9.11 19.75
CA SER A 453 8.90 10.35 20.18
C SER A 453 9.51 11.22 19.09
N THR A 454 9.77 10.70 17.91
CA THR A 454 10.34 11.48 16.82
C THR A 454 9.65 11.19 15.50
N TYR A 455 8.86 12.12 15.04
CA TYR A 455 8.34 12.15 13.69
C TYR A 455 8.95 13.32 12.95
N PRO A 456 9.48 13.12 11.73
CA PRO A 456 9.78 11.84 11.08
C PRO A 456 10.97 11.09 11.71
N PRO A 457 11.15 9.78 11.46
CA PRO A 457 12.37 9.08 11.82
C PRO A 457 13.55 9.64 11.02
N TYR A 458 14.74 9.69 11.63
CA TYR A 458 15.97 10.21 10.99
C TYR A 458 16.96 9.10 10.63
N GLY A 459 16.65 7.85 10.98
CA GLY A 459 17.39 6.66 10.61
C GLY A 459 16.43 5.53 10.27
N LEU A 460 16.68 4.82 9.19
CA LEU A 460 15.82 3.75 8.68
C LEU A 460 16.63 2.49 8.40
N CYS A 461 16.05 1.33 8.71
CA CYS A 461 16.51 0.01 8.26
C CYS A 461 15.47 -0.54 7.28
N ILE A 462 15.86 -0.68 6.02
CA ILE A 462 14.95 -1.06 4.94
C ILE A 462 15.40 -2.41 4.38
N PRO A 463 14.51 -3.41 4.30
CA PRO A 463 14.82 -4.69 3.68
C PRO A 463 15.17 -4.53 2.19
N GLY A 464 16.16 -5.29 1.73
CA GLY A 464 16.57 -5.29 0.34
C GLY A 464 17.59 -4.22 -0.03
N ASP A 465 17.98 -4.23 -1.30
CA ASP A 465 18.83 -3.21 -1.93
C ASP A 465 17.95 -2.01 -2.34
N TRP A 466 17.57 -1.22 -1.33
CA TRP A 466 16.63 -0.12 -1.50
C TRP A 466 17.23 1.05 -2.29
N VAL A 467 16.41 1.64 -3.15
CA VAL A 467 16.78 2.79 -3.99
C VAL A 467 16.45 4.07 -3.24
N PHE A 468 17.46 4.73 -2.70
CA PHE A 468 17.27 5.97 -1.96
C PHE A 468 17.13 7.19 -2.88
N PRO A 469 16.49 8.27 -2.40
CA PRO A 469 16.35 9.51 -3.16
C PRO A 469 17.70 10.14 -3.51
N ARG A 470 17.74 10.83 -4.64
CA ARG A 470 18.87 11.73 -4.95
C ARG A 470 18.85 12.94 -4.03
N GLU A 471 20.00 13.55 -3.90
CA GLU A 471 20.21 14.82 -3.18
C GLU A 471 19.08 15.81 -3.39
N ARG A 472 18.49 16.30 -2.30
CA ARG A 472 17.38 17.27 -2.26
C ARG A 472 16.04 16.76 -2.83
N ASN A 473 15.87 15.48 -3.01
CA ASN A 473 14.59 14.90 -3.39
C ASN A 473 13.93 14.25 -2.17
N GLN A 474 12.93 14.89 -1.63
CA GLN A 474 12.25 14.42 -0.42
C GLN A 474 11.66 13.01 -0.59
N ILE A 475 11.94 12.14 0.37
CA ILE A 475 11.40 10.77 0.41
C ILE A 475 9.87 10.75 0.31
N THR A 476 9.18 11.72 0.91
CA THR A 476 7.71 11.82 0.87
C THR A 476 7.15 12.11 -0.52
N ALA A 477 7.96 12.68 -1.42
CA ALA A 477 7.58 12.90 -2.80
C ALA A 477 7.78 11.65 -3.68
N LEU A 478 8.71 10.78 -3.30
CA LEU A 478 9.11 9.60 -4.08
C LEU A 478 8.45 8.31 -3.58
N TYR A 479 8.22 8.24 -2.27
CA TYR A 479 7.59 7.13 -1.58
C TYR A 479 6.31 7.63 -0.91
N ARG A 480 5.20 7.57 -1.64
CA ARG A 480 3.93 8.23 -1.26
C ARG A 480 3.37 7.83 0.10
N TYR A 481 3.70 6.64 0.59
CA TYR A 481 3.19 6.14 1.87
C TYR A 481 4.16 6.31 3.04
N PHE A 482 5.36 6.82 2.77
CA PHE A 482 6.35 7.04 3.83
C PHE A 482 5.81 7.92 4.97
N ALA A 483 5.16 9.04 4.63
CA ALA A 483 4.62 9.95 5.64
C ALA A 483 3.53 9.29 6.53
N ASN A 484 2.71 8.44 5.96
CA ASN A 484 1.68 7.70 6.69
C ASN A 484 2.29 6.65 7.61
N TRP A 485 3.24 5.87 7.10
CA TRP A 485 3.98 4.90 7.89
C TRP A 485 4.76 5.56 9.02
N ALA A 486 5.45 6.67 8.75
CA ALA A 486 6.22 7.38 9.76
C ALA A 486 5.36 7.94 10.91
N GLN A 487 4.09 8.26 10.67
CA GLN A 487 3.11 8.62 11.71
C GLN A 487 2.58 7.40 12.46
N ASN A 488 2.47 6.25 11.79
CA ASN A 488 1.96 5.02 12.38
C ASN A 488 2.63 3.81 11.73
N HIS A 489 3.65 3.26 12.39
CA HIS A 489 4.46 2.14 11.89
C HIS A 489 3.70 0.82 11.71
N THR A 490 2.42 0.78 12.05
CA THR A 490 1.57 -0.40 11.85
C THR A 490 0.83 -0.40 10.51
N ILE A 491 0.87 0.71 9.78
CA ILE A 491 0.26 0.85 8.45
C ILE A 491 1.34 1.10 7.40
N TYR A 492 1.07 0.73 6.16
CA TYR A 492 2.01 0.89 5.04
C TYR A 492 3.41 0.34 5.33
N THR A 493 3.49 -0.82 5.97
CA THR A 493 4.74 -1.43 6.42
C THR A 493 5.72 -1.76 5.29
N ARG A 494 5.24 -1.81 4.05
CA ARG A 494 6.02 -2.01 2.82
C ARG A 494 6.12 -0.74 1.95
N TRP A 495 6.03 0.45 2.55
CA TRP A 495 6.10 1.74 1.86
C TRP A 495 7.34 1.88 0.95
N TYR A 496 8.41 1.21 1.27
CA TYR A 496 9.70 1.26 0.58
C TYR A 496 9.75 0.45 -0.74
N GLU A 497 8.79 -0.39 -1.00
CA GLU A 497 8.69 -1.16 -2.24
C GLU A 497 8.10 -0.35 -3.39
N GLU A 498 7.42 0.74 -3.07
CA GLU A 498 6.80 1.63 -4.02
C GLU A 498 7.57 2.92 -4.24
N HIS A 499 8.62 2.85 -4.99
CA HIS A 499 9.02 4.00 -5.74
C HIS A 499 8.01 4.20 -6.89
N MET A 500 7.50 5.42 -7.07
CA MET A 500 6.49 5.70 -8.07
C MET A 500 7.05 5.53 -9.49
N PRO A 501 6.79 4.42 -10.20
CA PRO A 501 7.27 4.23 -11.58
C PRO A 501 6.68 5.27 -12.53
N GLU A 502 5.51 5.82 -12.20
CA GLU A 502 4.90 6.96 -12.89
C GLU A 502 5.79 8.22 -12.89
N PHE A 503 6.68 8.35 -11.91
CA PHE A 503 7.66 9.42 -11.89
C PHE A 503 8.74 9.23 -12.94
N LYS A 504 9.12 8.02 -13.28
CA LYS A 504 10.16 7.78 -14.29
C LYS A 504 9.75 8.36 -15.65
N GLU A 505 8.56 8.00 -16.15
CA GLU A 505 8.08 8.51 -17.44
C GLU A 505 7.81 10.02 -17.42
N LYS A 506 7.26 10.54 -16.33
CA LYS A 506 7.01 11.99 -16.19
C LYS A 506 8.29 12.78 -15.97
N TRP A 507 9.26 12.21 -15.28
CA TRP A 507 10.53 12.88 -14.98
C TRP A 507 11.43 12.93 -16.21
N ASP A 508 11.57 11.81 -16.90
CA ASP A 508 12.36 11.72 -18.15
C ASP A 508 11.86 12.67 -19.25
N THR A 509 10.56 12.96 -19.25
CA THR A 509 9.97 13.89 -20.24
C THR A 509 9.96 15.36 -19.82
N ALA A 510 10.01 15.66 -18.50
CA ALA A 510 9.83 17.03 -18.01
C ALA A 510 11.11 17.68 -17.48
N ASN A 511 12.04 16.94 -16.85
CA ASN A 511 13.16 17.49 -16.09
C ASN A 511 14.53 16.87 -16.42
N GLY A 512 14.61 15.84 -17.23
CA GLY A 512 15.88 15.27 -17.72
C GLY A 512 16.74 14.50 -16.71
N GLU A 513 16.36 14.45 -15.43
CA GLU A 513 17.08 13.70 -14.40
C GLU A 513 16.12 12.86 -13.56
N TYR A 514 16.47 11.60 -13.37
CA TYR A 514 15.70 10.67 -12.54
C TYR A 514 15.92 10.97 -11.05
N PRO A 515 14.86 11.03 -10.21
CA PRO A 515 15.00 11.52 -8.84
C PRO A 515 15.57 10.52 -7.83
N TYR A 516 15.85 9.30 -8.26
CA TYR A 516 16.51 8.29 -7.43
C TYR A 516 18.00 8.24 -7.75
N ALA A 517 18.82 7.95 -6.76
CA ALA A 517 20.24 7.74 -6.99
C ALA A 517 20.44 6.48 -7.86
N ASP A 518 21.29 6.59 -8.85
CA ASP A 518 21.65 5.44 -9.68
C ASP A 518 22.38 4.39 -8.83
N LYS A 519 22.05 3.11 -9.06
CA LYS A 519 22.69 1.96 -8.39
C LYS A 519 24.11 1.78 -8.86
#